data_8d336c1bc84b433256b4c3e975aa5766
#
_entry.id   8d336c1bc84b433256b4c3e975aa5766
#
_cell.length_a   1.000
_cell.length_b   1.000
_cell.length_c   1.000
_cell.angle_alpha   90.00
_cell.angle_beta   90.00
_cell.angle_gamma   90.00
#
_symmetry.space_group_name_H-M   'P 1'
#
loop_
_entity.id
_entity.type
_entity.pdbx_description
1 polymer ?
#
loop_
_entity_poly.entity_id
_entity_poly.type
_entity_poly.pdbx_seq_one_letter_code
_entity_poly.pdbx_strand_id
1 'polypeptide(L)' 'MNPKQKITLCPECGCCPEVAVFDDEVLIGEKENIVRLKKEEWNQLVDQIRKGNLRKID' A
#
# COMPACT_ATOMS: atom_id res chain seq x y z
N MET A 1 -7.82 9.39 12.29
CA MET A 1 -7.36 10.22 11.17
C MET A 1 -7.72 9.59 9.85
N ASN A 2 -8.15 10.38 8.88
CA ASN A 2 -8.54 9.85 7.58
C ASN A 2 -7.33 9.73 6.66
N PRO A 3 -7.19 8.63 5.91
CA PRO A 3 -6.09 8.53 4.94
C PRO A 3 -6.29 9.50 3.78
N LYS A 4 -5.17 9.96 3.22
CA LYS A 4 -5.21 10.77 2.01
C LYS A 4 -5.65 9.96 0.80
N GLN A 5 -5.24 8.71 0.77
CA GLN A 5 -5.59 7.78 -0.30
C GLN A 5 -5.88 6.43 0.33
N LYS A 6 -6.82 5.73 -0.27
CA LYS A 6 -7.16 4.39 0.20
C LYS A 6 -7.59 3.57 -1.00
N ILE A 7 -6.91 2.45 -1.19
CA ILE A 7 -7.17 1.57 -2.32
C ILE A 7 -7.31 0.15 -1.84
N THR A 8 -8.33 -0.55 -2.30
CA THR A 8 -8.49 -1.96 -2.03
C THR A 8 -7.81 -2.74 -3.15
N LEU A 9 -7.00 -3.73 -2.78
CA LEU A 9 -6.18 -4.43 -3.76
C LEU A 9 -6.88 -5.60 -4.43
N CYS A 10 -8.10 -5.88 -4.06
CA CYS A 10 -8.86 -6.98 -4.63
C CYS A 10 -10.13 -6.43 -5.28
N PRO A 11 -10.34 -6.66 -6.55
CA PRO A 11 -11.53 -6.12 -7.20
C PRO A 11 -12.82 -6.90 -6.92
N GLU A 12 -12.73 -8.10 -6.33
CA GLU A 12 -13.88 -8.98 -6.27
C GLU A 12 -14.47 -9.24 -4.91
N CYS A 13 -13.79 -8.95 -3.84
CA CYS A 13 -14.37 -9.22 -2.52
C CYS A 13 -14.00 -8.13 -1.52
N GLY A 14 -14.81 -8.03 -0.48
CA GLY A 14 -14.63 -6.99 0.51
C GLY A 14 -13.62 -7.30 1.60
N CYS A 15 -12.95 -8.44 1.51
CA CYS A 15 -12.01 -8.87 2.54
C CYS A 15 -10.57 -8.82 2.06
N CYS A 16 -10.27 -7.97 1.10
CA CYS A 16 -8.95 -7.89 0.50
C CYS A 16 -8.08 -6.87 1.22
N PRO A 17 -6.76 -7.03 1.13
CA PRO A 17 -5.86 -6.04 1.72
C PRO A 17 -6.07 -4.67 1.12
N GLU A 18 -5.83 -3.66 1.93
CA GLU A 18 -5.96 -2.27 1.50
C GLU A 18 -4.63 -1.56 1.64
N VAL A 19 -4.46 -0.51 0.85
CA VAL A 19 -3.35 0.42 1.00
C VAL A 19 -3.94 1.75 1.45
N ALA A 20 -3.58 2.19 2.66
CA ALA A 20 -4.06 3.45 3.21
C ALA A 20 -2.88 4.38 3.40
N VAL A 21 -2.86 5.49 2.66
CA VAL A 21 -1.77 6.45 2.68
C VAL A 21 -2.15 7.63 3.57
N PHE A 22 -1.35 7.87 4.59
CA PHE A 22 -1.52 9.01 5.49
C PHE A 22 -0.42 10.05 5.23
N ASP A 23 -0.36 11.07 6.07
CA ASP A 23 0.62 12.15 5.88
C ASP A 23 2.06 11.68 6.00
N ASP A 24 2.33 10.76 6.93
CA ASP A 24 3.70 10.36 7.22
C ASP A 24 3.87 8.86 7.35
N GLU A 25 2.86 8.09 6.99
CA GLU A 25 2.96 6.63 7.04
C GLU A 25 1.96 6.01 6.07
N VAL A 26 2.17 4.74 5.78
CA VAL A 26 1.29 3.96 4.92
C VAL A 26 1.02 2.63 5.60
N LEU A 27 -0.22 2.21 5.62
CA LEU A 27 -0.62 0.91 6.16
C LEU A 27 -1.08 0.04 5.01
N ILE A 28 -0.52 -1.15 4.92
CA ILE A 28 -0.87 -2.11 3.87
C ILE A 28 -1.28 -3.42 4.53
N GLY A 29 -2.46 -3.89 4.19
CA GLY A 29 -2.90 -5.17 4.71
C GLY A 29 -4.36 -5.18 5.10
N GLU A 30 -4.72 -6.19 5.87
CA GLU A 30 -6.09 -6.36 6.36
C GLU A 30 -6.09 -6.95 7.75
N LYS A 31 -7.04 -6.52 8.58
CA LYS A 31 -7.25 -7.06 9.92
C LYS A 31 -5.96 -7.09 10.72
N GLU A 32 -5.48 -8.29 11.06
CA GLU A 32 -4.28 -8.45 11.89
C GLU A 32 -2.99 -8.51 11.07
N ASN A 33 -3.12 -8.54 9.76
CA ASN A 33 -1.98 -8.71 8.88
C ASN A 33 -1.68 -7.39 8.19
N ILE A 34 -1.11 -6.45 8.93
CA ILE A 34 -0.88 -5.10 8.43
C ILE A 34 0.60 -4.76 8.54
N VAL A 35 1.15 -4.24 7.45
CA VAL A 35 2.50 -3.72 7.41
C VAL A 35 2.42 -2.20 7.46
N ARG A 36 3.23 -1.60 8.34
CA ARG A 36 3.31 -0.15 8.44
C ARG A 36 4.63 0.32 7.84
N LEU A 37 4.53 1.21 6.87
CA LEU A 37 5.70 1.79 6.22
C LEU A 37 5.81 3.25 6.58
N LYS A 38 7.03 3.69 6.84
CA LYS A 38 7.29 5.12 7.00
C LYS A 38 7.21 5.80 5.65
N LYS A 39 7.07 7.12 5.67
CA LYS A 39 6.99 7.91 4.46
C LYS A 39 8.15 7.59 3.50
N GLU A 40 9.36 7.55 4.02
CA GLU A 40 10.53 7.28 3.18
C GLU A 40 10.50 5.89 2.59
N GLU A 41 10.05 4.91 3.37
CA GLU A 41 9.96 3.54 2.91
C GLU A 41 8.91 3.39 1.81
N TRP A 42 7.79 4.04 2.00
CA TRP A 42 6.73 4.04 0.99
C TRP A 42 7.20 4.67 -0.30
N ASN A 43 7.87 5.80 -0.20
CA ASN A 43 8.37 6.50 -1.39
C ASN A 43 9.40 5.65 -2.12
N GLN A 44 10.23 4.90 -1.39
CA GLN A 44 11.16 3.96 -2.02
C GLN A 44 10.42 2.87 -2.78
N LEU A 45 9.36 2.34 -2.20
CA LEU A 45 8.58 1.31 -2.86
C LEU A 45 7.99 1.85 -4.16
N VAL A 46 7.42 3.04 -4.12
CA VAL A 46 6.85 3.67 -5.31
C VAL A 46 7.93 3.86 -6.37
N ASP A 47 9.12 4.31 -5.97
CA ASP A 47 10.22 4.50 -6.90
C ASP A 47 10.64 3.19 -7.56
N GLN A 48 10.70 2.11 -6.79
CA GLN A 48 11.10 0.81 -7.34
C GLN A 48 10.09 0.31 -8.36
N ILE A 49 8.82 0.55 -8.12
CA ILE A 49 7.78 0.18 -9.07
C ILE A 49 7.91 1.01 -10.34
N ARG A 50 8.13 2.30 -10.20
CA ARG A 50 8.24 3.20 -11.35
C ARG A 50 9.47 2.91 -12.19
N LYS A 51 10.55 2.48 -11.57
CA LYS A 51 11.78 2.13 -12.29
C LYS A 51 11.70 0.76 -12.96
N GLY A 52 10.66 -0.01 -12.64
CA GLY A 52 10.50 -1.33 -13.21
C GLY A 52 11.21 -2.44 -12.48
N ASN A 53 11.73 -2.15 -11.27
CA ASN A 53 12.39 -3.19 -10.47
C ASN A 53 11.38 -4.11 -9.79
N LEU A 54 10.17 -3.62 -9.57
CA LEU A 54 9.06 -4.42 -9.06
C LEU A 54 7.93 -4.31 -10.07
N ARG A 55 7.47 -5.44 -10.56
CA ARG A 55 6.47 -5.47 -11.61
C ARG A 55 5.40 -6.51 -11.33
N LYS A 56 4.35 -6.46 -12.12
CA LYS A 56 3.28 -7.45 -12.01
C LYS A 56 3.83 -8.86 -12.23
N ILE A 57 3.17 -9.80 -11.61
CA ILE A 57 3.47 -11.22 -11.83
C ILE A 57 2.63 -11.67 -13.00
N ASP A 58 3.29 -12.23 -13.99
CA ASP A 58 2.60 -12.74 -15.19
C ASP A 58 2.08 -14.16 -15.01
#